data_bf15cfac6b9e9e27b20a8d0da958db6d
#
_entry.id   bf15cfac6b9e9e27b20a8d0da958db6d
#
_cell.length_a   1.000
_cell.length_b   1.000
_cell.length_c   1.000
_cell.angle_alpha   90.00
_cell.angle_beta   90.00
_cell.angle_gamma   90.00
#
_symmetry.space_group_name_H-M   'P 1'
#
loop_
_entity.id
_entity.type
_entity.pdbx_description
1 polymer ?
#
loop_
_entity_poly.entity_id
_entity_poly.type
_entity_poly.pdbx_seq_one_letter_code
_entity_poly.pdbx_strand_id
1 'polypeptide(L)'
;MQVSVIKNSEPKNVNIPMAAAAGAGTGLLLRHFVPVWKSEMDYVMFNQSDAIKEESVKSVKNSVLDKAKKHLAKNPDDKALDLFVKRAQVKDAKESAQIKEQIQQAPKAVRKQVKVFIEDMAVKMRAAKNLTDANIKNAVKQKRSISAFLLPEIALGALGAYVYNVIGTISEE
;
A
#
# COMPACT_ATOMS: atom_id res chain seq x y z
N MET A 1 -53.66 1.95 -34.72
CA MET A 1 -52.57 1.30 -34.01
C MET A 1 -51.27 1.73 -34.66
N GLN A 2 -50.52 2.67 -34.05
CA GLN A 2 -49.17 3.03 -34.54
C GLN A 2 -48.20 2.04 -33.89
N VAL A 3 -47.60 1.19 -34.74
CA VAL A 3 -46.45 0.36 -34.31
C VAL A 3 -45.25 1.28 -34.27
N SER A 4 -44.80 1.61 -33.09
CA SER A 4 -43.50 2.32 -32.88
C SER A 4 -42.38 1.40 -33.34
N VAL A 5 -41.78 1.74 -34.48
CA VAL A 5 -40.54 1.11 -34.94
C VAL A 5 -39.47 1.36 -33.87
N ILE A 6 -39.10 0.31 -33.13
CA ILE A 6 -37.93 0.33 -32.28
C ILE A 6 -36.75 0.58 -33.21
N LYS A 7 -36.18 1.79 -33.17
CA LYS A 7 -34.91 2.08 -33.83
C LYS A 7 -33.87 1.11 -33.25
N ASN A 8 -33.49 0.10 -34.04
CA ASN A 8 -32.32 -0.70 -33.75
C ASN A 8 -31.14 0.25 -33.64
N SER A 9 -30.69 0.49 -32.44
CA SER A 9 -29.40 1.16 -32.19
C SER A 9 -28.33 0.22 -32.77
N GLU A 10 -27.58 0.71 -33.73
CA GLU A 10 -26.42 -0.01 -34.32
C GLU A 10 -25.62 -0.65 -33.16
N PRO A 11 -25.24 -1.93 -33.28
CA PRO A 11 -24.48 -2.59 -32.25
C PRO A 11 -23.15 -1.84 -32.10
N LYS A 12 -22.96 -1.21 -30.95
CA LYS A 12 -21.73 -0.49 -30.64
C LYS A 12 -20.61 -1.53 -30.47
N ASN A 13 -19.73 -1.61 -31.46
CA ASN A 13 -18.53 -2.43 -31.35
C ASN A 13 -17.75 -2.06 -30.09
N VAL A 14 -17.55 -3.03 -29.21
CA VAL A 14 -16.78 -2.86 -27.98
C VAL A 14 -15.29 -2.79 -28.34
N ASN A 15 -14.63 -1.75 -27.89
CA ASN A 15 -13.20 -1.60 -28.09
C ASN A 15 -12.43 -2.64 -27.25
N ILE A 16 -11.84 -3.65 -27.92
CA ILE A 16 -11.12 -4.74 -27.27
C ILE A 16 -9.97 -4.25 -26.37
N PRO A 17 -9.09 -3.31 -26.80
CA PRO A 17 -8.08 -2.74 -25.91
C PRO A 17 -8.65 -2.09 -24.65
N MET A 18 -9.79 -1.39 -24.76
CA MET A 18 -10.43 -0.75 -23.62
C MET A 18 -11.04 -1.78 -22.67
N ALA A 19 -11.64 -2.86 -23.17
CA ALA A 19 -12.14 -3.97 -22.38
C ALA A 19 -11.02 -4.73 -21.67
N ALA A 20 -9.89 -4.91 -22.33
CA ALA A 20 -8.69 -5.50 -21.73
C ALA A 20 -8.12 -4.61 -20.61
N ALA A 21 -8.09 -3.29 -20.81
CA ALA A 21 -7.67 -2.34 -19.78
C ALA A 21 -8.61 -2.33 -18.56
N ALA A 22 -9.92 -2.43 -18.77
CA ALA A 22 -10.91 -2.57 -17.71
C ALA A 22 -10.72 -3.88 -16.93
N GLY A 23 -10.47 -5.00 -17.64
CA GLY A 23 -10.10 -6.27 -17.01
C GLY A 23 -8.85 -6.16 -16.15
N ALA A 24 -7.80 -5.50 -16.66
CA ALA A 24 -6.58 -5.24 -15.89
C ALA A 24 -6.86 -4.48 -14.57
N GLY A 25 -7.69 -3.44 -14.64
CA GLY A 25 -8.11 -2.68 -13.45
C GLY A 25 -8.85 -3.56 -12.44
N THR A 26 -9.75 -4.42 -12.91
CA THR A 26 -10.49 -5.37 -12.07
C THR A 26 -9.55 -6.37 -11.40
N GLY A 27 -8.58 -6.93 -12.14
CA GLY A 27 -7.60 -7.87 -11.62
C GLY A 27 -6.74 -7.27 -10.49
N LEU A 28 -6.31 -6.00 -10.65
CA LEU A 28 -5.58 -5.28 -9.60
C LEU A 28 -6.41 -5.11 -8.32
N LEU A 29 -7.70 -4.83 -8.44
CA LEU A 29 -8.61 -4.72 -7.30
C LEU A 29 -8.83 -6.09 -6.63
N LEU A 30 -9.10 -7.14 -7.40
CA LEU A 30 -9.35 -8.49 -6.90
C LEU A 30 -8.19 -9.00 -6.03
N ARG A 31 -6.94 -8.67 -6.35
CA ARG A 31 -5.76 -9.01 -5.56
C ARG A 31 -5.92 -8.66 -4.06
N HIS A 32 -6.60 -7.57 -3.76
CA HIS A 32 -6.81 -7.10 -2.39
C HIS A 32 -8.00 -7.78 -1.71
N PHE A 33 -9.01 -8.19 -2.48
CA PHE A 33 -10.25 -8.78 -1.95
C PHE A 33 -10.20 -10.30 -1.80
N VAL A 34 -9.37 -10.98 -2.61
CA VAL A 34 -9.23 -12.44 -2.49
C VAL A 34 -8.70 -12.82 -1.10
N PRO A 35 -9.37 -13.73 -0.37
CA PRO A 35 -8.94 -14.19 0.94
C PRO A 35 -7.52 -14.75 0.92
N VAL A 36 -6.78 -14.51 1.99
CA VAL A 36 -5.44 -15.11 2.19
C VAL A 36 -5.62 -16.47 2.83
N TRP A 37 -5.10 -17.51 2.17
CA TRP A 37 -5.18 -18.88 2.63
C TRP A 37 -4.14 -19.15 3.73
N LYS A 38 -4.44 -20.08 4.63
CA LYS A 38 -3.53 -20.47 5.70
C LYS A 38 -2.20 -21.00 5.15
N SER A 39 -2.25 -21.77 4.08
CA SER A 39 -1.04 -22.29 3.40
C SER A 39 -0.12 -21.19 2.86
N GLU A 40 -0.68 -20.09 2.35
CA GLU A 40 0.11 -18.92 1.92
C GLU A 40 0.77 -18.22 3.11
N MET A 41 0.03 -18.11 4.22
CA MET A 41 0.56 -17.54 5.46
C MET A 41 1.70 -18.38 6.02
N ASP A 42 1.51 -19.70 6.08
CA ASP A 42 2.52 -20.63 6.59
C ASP A 42 3.78 -20.63 5.71
N TYR A 43 3.61 -20.59 4.37
CA TYR A 43 4.72 -20.48 3.43
C TYR A 43 5.52 -19.18 3.62
N VAL A 44 4.84 -18.06 3.73
CA VAL A 44 5.47 -16.76 3.92
C VAL A 44 6.15 -16.68 5.29
N MET A 45 5.54 -17.24 6.33
CA MET A 45 6.14 -17.32 7.66
C MET A 45 7.42 -18.16 7.67
N PHE A 46 7.41 -19.30 7.02
CA PHE A 46 8.57 -20.18 6.98
C PHE A 46 9.75 -19.59 6.22
N ASN A 47 9.48 -18.97 5.07
CA ASN A 47 10.54 -18.49 4.17
C ASN A 47 10.95 -17.03 4.36
N GLN A 48 10.13 -16.18 4.98
CA GLN A 48 10.28 -14.73 4.92
C GLN A 48 9.98 -14.00 6.24
N SER A 49 9.94 -14.70 7.37
CA SER A 49 9.57 -14.10 8.67
C SER A 49 10.40 -12.86 9.02
N ASP A 50 11.70 -12.91 8.80
CA ASP A 50 12.61 -11.80 9.17
C ASP A 50 12.44 -10.60 8.24
N ALA A 51 12.28 -10.83 6.94
CA ALA A 51 11.99 -9.76 5.98
C ALA A 51 10.66 -9.04 6.30
N ILE A 52 9.63 -9.79 6.74
CA ILE A 52 8.34 -9.21 7.13
C ILE A 52 8.50 -8.37 8.41
N LYS A 53 9.27 -8.83 9.39
CA LYS A 53 9.57 -8.08 10.61
C LYS A 53 10.26 -6.76 10.29
N GLU A 54 11.29 -6.79 9.43
CA GLU A 54 12.01 -5.60 9.01
C GLU A 54 11.12 -4.61 8.26
N GLU A 55 10.32 -5.11 7.33
CA GLU A 55 9.37 -4.27 6.57
C GLU A 55 8.31 -3.65 7.47
N SER A 56 7.76 -4.42 8.42
CA SER A 56 6.80 -3.93 9.42
C SER A 56 7.42 -2.82 10.29
N VAL A 57 8.64 -3.00 10.76
CA VAL A 57 9.38 -1.99 11.55
C VAL A 57 9.63 -0.74 10.71
N LYS A 58 10.05 -0.89 9.46
CA LYS A 58 10.28 0.23 8.52
C LYS A 58 9.00 1.01 8.23
N SER A 59 7.89 0.29 8.02
CA SER A 59 6.57 0.89 7.80
C SER A 59 6.11 1.71 9.01
N VAL A 60 6.22 1.16 10.22
CA VAL A 60 5.89 1.85 11.47
C VAL A 60 6.77 3.08 11.67
N LYS A 61 8.09 2.95 11.46
CA LYS A 61 9.02 4.08 11.54
C LYS A 61 8.60 5.20 10.61
N ASN A 62 8.34 4.90 9.35
CA ASN A 62 7.92 5.89 8.35
C ASN A 62 6.59 6.55 8.74
N SER A 63 5.59 5.77 9.17
CA SER A 63 4.29 6.30 9.61
C SER A 63 4.42 7.27 10.79
N VAL A 64 5.26 6.94 11.78
CA VAL A 64 5.51 7.83 12.93
C VAL A 64 6.19 9.12 12.48
N LEU A 65 7.20 9.02 11.61
CA LEU A 65 7.90 10.17 11.06
C LEU A 65 7.01 11.07 10.21
N ASP A 66 6.15 10.50 9.38
CA ASP A 66 5.23 11.28 8.54
C ASP A 66 4.21 12.04 9.39
N LYS A 67 3.71 11.40 10.46
CA LYS A 67 2.83 12.10 11.43
C LYS A 67 3.59 13.22 12.14
N ALA A 68 4.81 12.97 12.59
CA ALA A 68 5.64 13.98 13.23
C ALA A 68 5.94 15.17 12.31
N LYS A 69 6.28 14.92 11.04
CA LYS A 69 6.49 15.97 10.03
C LYS A 69 5.24 16.78 9.76
N LYS A 70 4.07 16.13 9.67
CA LYS A 70 2.79 16.83 9.48
C LYS A 70 2.46 17.71 10.68
N HIS A 71 2.79 17.28 11.90
CA HIS A 71 2.65 18.10 13.11
C HIS A 71 3.62 19.29 13.11
N LEU A 72 4.88 19.04 12.76
CA LEU A 72 5.90 20.08 12.67
C LEU A 72 5.55 21.14 11.62
N ALA A 73 4.97 20.73 10.49
CA ALA A 73 4.50 21.67 9.47
C ALA A 73 3.37 22.62 9.97
N LYS A 74 2.57 22.16 10.95
CA LYS A 74 1.53 22.96 11.59
C LYS A 74 2.07 23.82 12.75
N ASN A 75 3.12 23.35 13.42
CA ASN A 75 3.74 23.99 14.58
C ASN A 75 5.26 24.02 14.37
N PRO A 76 5.79 24.93 13.54
CA PRO A 76 7.21 24.96 13.18
C PRO A 76 8.13 25.30 14.37
N ASP A 77 7.60 25.89 15.42
CA ASP A 77 8.35 26.27 16.64
C ASP A 77 8.52 25.13 17.66
N ASP A 78 7.96 23.94 17.39
CA ASP A 78 8.12 22.77 18.26
C ASP A 78 9.54 22.18 18.14
N LYS A 79 10.45 22.75 18.95
CA LYS A 79 11.87 22.31 19.01
C LYS A 79 12.04 20.84 19.39
N ALA A 80 11.14 20.30 20.23
CA ALA A 80 11.24 18.90 20.66
C ALA A 80 10.93 17.97 19.49
N LEU A 81 9.89 18.28 18.72
CA LEU A 81 9.48 17.51 17.57
C LEU A 81 10.50 17.61 16.42
N ASP A 82 11.08 18.80 16.19
CA ASP A 82 12.14 19.01 15.19
C ASP A 82 13.38 18.15 15.51
N LEU A 83 13.87 18.20 16.76
CA LEU A 83 15.00 17.38 17.19
C LEU A 83 14.72 15.88 17.10
N PHE A 84 13.49 15.45 17.42
CA PHE A 84 13.08 14.06 17.28
C PHE A 84 13.11 13.62 15.81
N VAL A 85 12.52 14.41 14.89
CA VAL A 85 12.49 14.10 13.45
C VAL A 85 13.90 14.02 12.90
N LYS A 86 14.76 14.99 13.20
CA LYS A 86 16.18 15.00 12.81
C LYS A 86 16.87 13.73 13.32
N ARG A 87 16.73 13.42 14.62
CA ARG A 87 17.34 12.23 15.23
C ARG A 87 16.91 10.92 14.60
N ALA A 88 15.63 10.79 14.24
CA ALA A 88 15.08 9.57 13.67
C ALA A 88 15.41 9.37 12.18
N GLN A 89 15.79 10.43 11.46
CA GLN A 89 16.12 10.40 10.03
C GLN A 89 17.61 10.21 9.74
N VAL A 90 18.46 10.59 10.68
CA VAL A 90 19.90 10.52 10.52
C VAL A 90 20.38 9.09 10.29
N LYS A 91 21.19 8.94 9.26
CA LYS A 91 21.88 7.68 8.91
C LYS A 91 23.37 7.74 9.20
N ASP A 92 23.96 8.93 9.16
CA ASP A 92 25.38 9.12 9.38
C ASP A 92 25.72 9.24 10.87
N ALA A 93 26.86 8.63 11.26
CA ALA A 93 27.33 8.62 12.65
C ALA A 93 27.75 10.03 13.13
N LYS A 94 28.33 10.86 12.25
CA LYS A 94 28.75 12.24 12.59
C LYS A 94 27.54 13.15 12.85
N GLU A 95 26.56 13.14 11.94
CA GLU A 95 25.31 13.88 12.14
C GLU A 95 24.56 13.40 13.39
N SER A 96 24.59 12.08 13.65
CA SER A 96 24.00 11.49 14.84
C SER A 96 24.62 12.04 16.13
N ALA A 97 25.95 12.24 16.16
CA ALA A 97 26.64 12.82 17.30
C ALA A 97 26.25 14.29 17.49
N GLN A 98 26.23 15.08 16.42
CA GLN A 98 25.82 16.50 16.45
C GLN A 98 24.39 16.69 16.98
N ILE A 99 23.44 15.86 16.51
CA ILE A 99 22.06 15.97 16.99
C ILE A 99 21.93 15.52 18.46
N LYS A 100 22.70 14.53 18.89
CA LYS A 100 22.75 14.15 20.32
C LYS A 100 23.22 15.32 21.18
N GLU A 101 24.24 16.05 20.72
CA GLU A 101 24.75 17.23 21.41
C GLU A 101 23.70 18.34 21.46
N GLN A 102 23.04 18.65 20.34
CA GLN A 102 21.93 19.61 20.29
C GLN A 102 20.80 19.23 21.27
N ILE A 103 20.47 17.94 21.39
CA ILE A 103 19.47 17.47 22.36
C ILE A 103 20.00 17.70 23.79
N GLN A 104 21.28 17.47 24.07
CA GLN A 104 21.87 17.66 25.40
C GLN A 104 21.90 19.15 25.81
N GLN A 105 22.15 20.05 24.86
CA GLN A 105 22.17 21.52 25.08
C GLN A 105 20.76 22.11 25.17
N ALA A 106 19.71 21.41 24.71
CA ALA A 106 18.34 21.88 24.76
C ALA A 106 17.80 22.03 26.21
N PRO A 107 16.80 22.88 26.45
CA PRO A 107 16.14 23.02 27.74
C PRO A 107 15.62 21.67 28.29
N LYS A 108 15.63 21.50 29.63
CA LYS A 108 15.23 20.25 30.29
C LYS A 108 13.85 19.73 29.85
N ALA A 109 12.89 20.66 29.62
CA ALA A 109 11.54 20.31 29.14
C ALA A 109 11.59 19.68 27.73
N VAL A 110 12.34 20.32 26.80
CA VAL A 110 12.52 19.83 25.43
C VAL A 110 13.20 18.46 25.43
N ARG A 111 14.26 18.27 26.21
CA ARG A 111 14.95 16.97 26.35
C ARG A 111 14.00 15.86 26.81
N LYS A 112 13.16 16.17 27.80
CA LYS A 112 12.17 15.19 28.32
C LYS A 112 11.16 14.81 27.23
N GLN A 113 10.66 15.77 26.46
CA GLN A 113 9.72 15.48 25.36
C GLN A 113 10.37 14.67 24.24
N VAL A 114 11.59 15.02 23.80
CA VAL A 114 12.34 14.23 22.80
C VAL A 114 12.50 12.78 23.27
N LYS A 115 12.84 12.57 24.54
CA LYS A 115 12.98 11.23 25.13
C LYS A 115 11.66 10.45 25.03
N VAL A 116 10.54 11.06 25.39
CA VAL A 116 9.21 10.44 25.28
C VAL A 116 8.88 10.05 23.84
N PHE A 117 9.16 10.91 22.86
CA PHE A 117 8.93 10.58 21.44
C PHE A 117 9.79 9.41 20.96
N ILE A 118 11.06 9.36 21.37
CA ILE A 118 11.96 8.24 21.04
C ILE A 118 11.46 6.94 21.69
N GLU A 119 11.06 6.98 22.96
CA GLU A 119 10.54 5.81 23.67
C GLU A 119 9.23 5.29 23.04
N ASP A 120 8.29 6.19 22.72
CA ASP A 120 7.04 5.82 22.04
C ASP A 120 7.31 5.16 20.68
N MET A 121 8.21 5.74 19.88
CA MET A 121 8.62 5.14 18.62
C MET A 121 9.27 3.76 18.83
N ALA A 122 10.14 3.61 19.82
CA ALA A 122 10.80 2.34 20.12
C ALA A 122 9.81 1.25 20.55
N VAL A 123 8.80 1.61 21.36
CA VAL A 123 7.70 0.71 21.75
C VAL A 123 6.92 0.25 20.53
N LYS A 124 6.52 1.18 19.66
CA LYS A 124 5.79 0.86 18.43
C LYS A 124 6.61 -0.02 17.48
N MET A 125 7.92 0.25 17.34
CA MET A 125 8.81 -0.59 16.54
C MET A 125 9.01 -2.00 17.12
N ARG A 126 9.06 -2.14 18.45
CA ARG A 126 9.10 -3.47 19.10
C ARG A 126 7.80 -4.23 18.88
N ALA A 127 6.66 -3.57 19.04
CA ALA A 127 5.36 -4.18 18.76
C ALA A 127 5.23 -4.63 17.30
N ALA A 128 5.79 -3.86 16.35
CA ALA A 128 5.79 -4.21 14.92
C ALA A 128 6.65 -5.45 14.58
N LYS A 129 7.60 -5.84 15.42
CA LYS A 129 8.36 -7.09 15.28
C LYS A 129 7.52 -8.33 15.60
N ASN A 130 6.44 -8.18 16.37
CA ASN A 130 5.54 -9.28 16.65
C ASN A 130 4.71 -9.57 15.39
N LEU A 131 4.89 -10.77 14.84
CA LEU A 131 4.15 -11.21 13.66
C LEU A 131 2.72 -11.56 14.06
N THR A 132 1.81 -10.62 13.88
CA THR A 132 0.38 -10.87 14.00
C THR A 132 -0.18 -11.42 12.67
N ASP A 133 -1.28 -12.16 12.74
CA ASP A 133 -1.98 -12.66 11.53
C ASP A 133 -2.30 -11.53 10.55
N ALA A 134 -2.62 -10.34 11.06
CA ALA A 134 -2.87 -9.17 10.22
C ALA A 134 -1.63 -8.74 9.43
N ASN A 135 -0.46 -8.71 10.08
CA ASN A 135 0.81 -8.35 9.43
C ASN A 135 1.21 -9.40 8.38
N ILE A 136 1.03 -10.68 8.69
CA ILE A 136 1.30 -11.78 7.76
C ILE A 136 0.36 -11.72 6.55
N LYS A 137 -0.94 -11.55 6.77
CA LYS A 137 -1.93 -11.38 5.69
C LYS A 137 -1.60 -10.21 4.77
N ASN A 138 -1.19 -9.08 5.34
CA ASN A 138 -0.79 -7.91 4.54
C ASN A 138 0.47 -8.20 3.72
N ALA A 139 1.48 -8.85 4.30
CA ALA A 139 2.68 -9.25 3.59
C ALA A 139 2.39 -10.23 2.45
N VAL A 140 1.51 -11.23 2.68
CA VAL A 140 1.05 -12.15 1.63
C VAL A 140 0.39 -11.38 0.50
N LYS A 141 -0.55 -10.47 0.80
CA LYS A 141 -1.24 -9.65 -0.22
C LYS A 141 -0.28 -8.79 -1.03
N GLN A 142 0.72 -8.20 -0.40
CA GLN A 142 1.73 -7.38 -1.09
C GLN A 142 2.62 -8.23 -2.01
N LYS A 143 2.95 -9.46 -1.61
CA LYS A 143 3.83 -10.37 -2.36
C LYS A 143 3.13 -11.22 -3.41
N ARG A 144 1.80 -11.28 -3.41
CA ARG A 144 1.04 -11.95 -4.48
C ARG A 144 1.45 -11.39 -5.83
N SER A 145 1.79 -12.27 -6.75
CA SER A 145 2.19 -11.89 -8.10
C SER A 145 1.08 -11.05 -8.76
N ILE A 146 1.43 -9.87 -9.22
CA ILE A 146 0.51 -9.00 -9.97
C ILE A 146 0.04 -9.73 -11.23
N SER A 147 0.93 -10.46 -11.90
CA SER A 147 0.62 -11.20 -13.13
C SER A 147 -0.43 -12.28 -12.92
N ALA A 148 -0.47 -12.94 -11.75
CA ALA A 148 -1.45 -13.98 -11.46
C ALA A 148 -2.90 -13.45 -11.42
N PHE A 149 -3.10 -12.16 -11.14
CA PHE A 149 -4.41 -11.52 -11.11
C PHE A 149 -4.69 -10.66 -12.35
N LEU A 150 -3.65 -10.14 -12.98
CA LEU A 150 -3.76 -9.22 -14.10
C LEU A 150 -3.99 -9.94 -15.43
N LEU A 151 -3.21 -11.00 -15.69
CA LEU A 151 -3.26 -11.69 -16.97
C LEU A 151 -4.61 -12.38 -17.26
N PRO A 152 -5.21 -13.14 -16.30
CA PRO A 152 -6.51 -13.74 -16.52
C PRO A 152 -7.61 -12.72 -16.80
N GLU A 153 -7.61 -11.60 -16.08
CA GLU A 153 -8.64 -10.56 -16.21
C GLU A 153 -8.49 -9.76 -17.50
N ILE A 154 -7.26 -9.50 -17.95
CA ILE A 154 -7.01 -8.93 -19.29
C ILE A 154 -7.54 -9.86 -20.37
N ALA A 155 -7.23 -11.15 -20.26
CA ALA A 155 -7.68 -12.15 -21.23
C ALA A 155 -9.21 -12.25 -21.27
N LEU A 156 -9.87 -12.30 -20.10
CA LEU A 156 -11.32 -12.34 -19.99
C LEU A 156 -11.97 -11.07 -20.56
N GLY A 157 -11.42 -9.90 -20.29
CA GLY A 157 -11.91 -8.64 -20.84
C GLY A 157 -11.80 -8.60 -22.38
N ALA A 158 -10.66 -9.01 -22.92
CA ALA A 158 -10.43 -9.06 -24.37
C ALA A 158 -11.33 -10.10 -25.07
N LEU A 159 -11.43 -11.31 -24.51
CA LEU A 159 -12.28 -12.38 -25.04
C LEU A 159 -13.76 -11.99 -24.98
N GLY A 160 -14.21 -11.42 -23.87
CA GLY A 160 -15.60 -10.96 -23.73
C GLY A 160 -15.97 -9.93 -24.79
N ALA A 161 -15.10 -8.95 -25.04
CA ALA A 161 -15.31 -7.95 -26.10
C ALA A 161 -15.30 -8.58 -27.50
N TYR A 162 -14.40 -9.52 -27.75
CA TYR A 162 -14.34 -10.24 -29.03
C TYR A 162 -15.62 -11.03 -29.28
N VAL A 163 -16.06 -11.84 -28.32
CA VAL A 163 -17.29 -12.64 -28.43
C VAL A 163 -18.51 -11.73 -28.62
N TYR A 164 -18.61 -10.63 -27.87
CA TYR A 164 -19.71 -9.67 -28.04
C TYR A 164 -19.75 -9.08 -29.45
N ASN A 165 -18.60 -8.69 -29.98
CA ASN A 165 -18.51 -8.13 -31.35
C ASN A 165 -18.89 -9.18 -32.40
N VAL A 166 -18.47 -10.45 -32.25
CA VAL A 166 -18.81 -11.54 -33.19
C VAL A 166 -20.31 -11.85 -33.15
N ILE A 167 -20.93 -11.93 -31.95
CA ILE A 167 -22.36 -12.19 -31.82
C ILE A 167 -23.17 -11.02 -32.46
N GLY A 168 -22.71 -9.78 -32.25
CA GLY A 168 -23.32 -8.60 -32.84
C GLY A 168 -23.35 -8.65 -34.37
N THR A 169 -22.26 -9.10 -35.00
CA THR A 169 -22.20 -9.24 -36.46
C THR A 169 -23.07 -10.38 -37.00
N ILE A 170 -23.22 -11.49 -36.26
CA ILE A 170 -24.07 -12.62 -36.71
C ILE A 170 -25.56 -12.29 -36.60
N SER A 171 -25.97 -11.43 -35.69
CA SER A 171 -27.37 -11.06 -35.50
C SER A 171 -27.87 -10.02 -36.53
N GLU A 172 -26.99 -9.51 -37.38
CA GLU A 172 -27.32 -8.54 -38.46
C GLU A 172 -27.50 -9.20 -39.82
N GLU A 173 -27.17 -10.49 -40.01
CA GLU A 173 -27.45 -11.31 -41.19
C GLU A 173 -28.83 -12.01 -41.03
#